data_5e8bf8f27c53e458f8f6e4f3e8c5708d
#
_entry.id   5e8bf8f27c53e458f8f6e4f3e8c5708d
#
_cell.length_a   1.000
_cell.length_b   1.000
_cell.length_c   1.000
_cell.angle_alpha   90.00
_cell.angle_beta   90.00
_cell.angle_gamma   90.00
#
_symmetry.space_group_name_H-M   'P 1'
#
loop_
_entity.id
_entity.type
_entity.pdbx_description
1 polymer ?
#
loop_
_entity_poly.entity_id
_entity_poly.type
_entity_poly.pdbx_seq_one_letter_code
_entity_poly.pdbx_strand_id
1 'polypeptide(L)'
;MIRRSFIPILSGLLVAASMPPWGWWPLGFAGIVMYGSAAVQRRDTAFLPGFLFAAAWFLPSMAWMWFLTAPGYLAAILIFCVMHGTASYIAAKLSTNDQSHRSALIICHSLAEVVRLSFPFGGVPLATLAIGQVSGPLAALAPLMGVIGISTATLYLALTHRRFRAILIVGLLVFVGNTWNNTQSTGRTLNLSIVQGGGEQGTHAVDTNPRDVFDVHMVATKRLLPNSQREAVIWPENAISITNKGLFIDSSEYSEITEEAKRLNVPFVVGITEDAGEGQFTNAQVVVNPDGSITGRYDKVRRVPFGEYMPLRSLLKALGAPTDLVPRDARAGTSRGWLDVADTRASVAISWEVFFGGRVNEGVSDGATFIINPTNGSSYTWTILQTQQIAASRLRALEQGRDVVQISPTGFSAFIDSFGVVHERTSISEQQVVERSIQLRSGRTLYSSMGNAVYIWALLISFAWLARRRARANLIGAS
;
A
#
# COMPACT_ATOMS: atom_id res chain seq x y z
N MET A 1 9.82 -2.36 -37.42
CA MET A 1 8.92 -2.53 -36.26
C MET A 1 9.70 -2.74 -34.96
N ILE A 2 10.69 -3.59 -34.88
CA ILE A 2 11.42 -3.96 -33.67
C ILE A 2 12.04 -2.75 -32.92
N ARG A 3 12.79 -1.87 -33.62
CA ARG A 3 13.36 -0.63 -33.03
C ARG A 3 12.30 0.32 -32.42
N ARG A 4 11.06 0.27 -32.95
CA ARG A 4 9.98 1.20 -32.56
C ARG A 4 9.31 0.82 -31.23
N SER A 5 9.30 -0.45 -30.85
CA SER A 5 8.73 -0.96 -29.59
C SER A 5 9.76 -1.03 -28.47
N PHE A 6 11.05 -1.02 -28.79
CA PHE A 6 12.14 -1.20 -27.84
C PHE A 6 12.19 -0.06 -26.78
N ILE A 7 12.05 1.20 -27.20
CA ILE A 7 12.17 2.35 -26.29
C ILE A 7 11.08 2.33 -25.19
N PRO A 8 9.77 2.18 -25.51
CA PRO A 8 8.74 2.07 -24.48
C PRO A 8 8.96 0.91 -23.51
N ILE A 9 9.39 -0.25 -24.01
CA ILE A 9 9.69 -1.42 -23.17
C ILE A 9 10.88 -1.13 -22.24
N LEU A 10 11.99 -0.65 -22.75
CA LEU A 10 13.15 -0.31 -21.94
C LEU A 10 12.80 0.78 -20.90
N SER A 11 11.98 1.76 -21.27
CA SER A 11 11.48 2.80 -20.37
C SER A 11 10.68 2.22 -19.22
N GLY A 12 9.78 1.28 -19.47
CA GLY A 12 8.99 0.59 -18.45
C GLY A 12 9.85 -0.27 -17.53
N LEU A 13 10.85 -0.98 -18.07
CA LEU A 13 11.79 -1.77 -17.25
C LEU A 13 12.63 -0.88 -16.33
N LEU A 14 13.03 0.31 -16.76
CA LEU A 14 13.73 1.28 -15.90
C LEU A 14 12.80 1.77 -14.77
N VAL A 15 11.52 2.00 -15.05
CA VAL A 15 10.55 2.33 -13.99
C VAL A 15 10.38 1.15 -13.05
N ALA A 16 10.29 -0.08 -13.55
CA ALA A 16 10.22 -1.28 -12.70
C ALA A 16 11.44 -1.41 -11.79
N ALA A 17 12.64 -1.12 -12.29
CA ALA A 17 13.87 -1.13 -11.50
C ALA A 17 13.90 -0.07 -10.39
N SER A 18 13.05 0.95 -10.45
CA SER A 18 12.88 1.90 -9.34
C SER A 18 12.01 1.36 -8.20
N MET A 19 11.26 0.28 -8.44
CA MET A 19 10.40 -0.33 -7.42
C MET A 19 11.21 -1.20 -6.46
N PRO A 20 10.79 -1.32 -5.19
CA PRO A 20 11.32 -2.36 -4.30
C PRO A 20 11.09 -3.77 -4.89
N PRO A 21 12.03 -4.72 -4.70
CA PRO A 21 13.20 -4.69 -3.81
C PRO A 21 14.41 -3.92 -4.36
N TRP A 22 14.48 -3.59 -5.66
CA TRP A 22 15.67 -2.93 -6.25
C TRP A 22 15.82 -1.50 -5.75
N GLY A 23 14.74 -0.69 -5.79
CA GLY A 23 14.70 0.65 -5.22
C GLY A 23 15.62 1.68 -5.89
N TRP A 24 16.03 1.45 -7.15
CA TRP A 24 16.90 2.36 -7.91
C TRP A 24 16.09 3.56 -8.42
N TRP A 25 15.61 4.38 -7.50
CA TRP A 25 14.69 5.50 -7.78
C TRP A 25 15.10 6.42 -8.94
N PRO A 26 16.41 6.72 -9.23
CA PRO A 26 16.77 7.56 -10.38
C PRO A 26 16.39 6.94 -11.72
N LEU A 27 16.36 5.59 -11.82
CA LEU A 27 15.99 4.90 -13.05
C LEU A 27 14.51 5.13 -13.40
N GLY A 28 13.64 5.35 -12.41
CA GLY A 28 12.26 5.75 -12.65
C GLY A 28 12.17 7.04 -13.47
N PHE A 29 12.97 8.06 -13.13
CA PHE A 29 13.05 9.29 -13.90
C PHE A 29 13.61 9.06 -15.31
N ALA A 30 14.71 8.32 -15.42
CA ALA A 30 15.32 8.01 -16.70
C ALA A 30 14.33 7.30 -17.65
N GLY A 31 13.61 6.31 -17.13
CA GLY A 31 12.56 5.60 -17.86
C GLY A 31 11.46 6.53 -18.35
N ILE A 32 10.91 7.37 -17.49
CA ILE A 32 9.83 8.31 -17.86
C ILE A 32 10.31 9.36 -18.85
N VAL A 33 11.53 9.91 -18.70
CA VAL A 33 12.13 10.86 -19.67
C VAL A 33 12.25 10.22 -21.05
N MET A 34 12.74 8.98 -21.10
CA MET A 34 12.91 8.23 -22.33
C MET A 34 11.56 7.91 -22.97
N TYR A 35 10.58 7.47 -22.19
CA TYR A 35 9.21 7.24 -22.64
C TYR A 35 8.60 8.52 -23.21
N GLY A 36 8.67 9.65 -22.51
CA GLY A 36 8.10 10.91 -22.95
C GLY A 36 8.71 11.42 -24.26
N SER A 37 10.00 11.20 -24.48
CA SER A 37 10.67 11.55 -25.72
C SER A 37 10.17 10.72 -26.90
N ALA A 38 9.94 9.42 -26.68
CA ALA A 38 9.37 8.52 -27.69
C ALA A 38 7.89 8.82 -27.96
N ALA A 39 7.11 9.11 -26.94
CA ALA A 39 5.67 9.41 -27.05
C ALA A 39 5.42 10.68 -27.86
N VAL A 40 6.22 11.74 -27.64
CA VAL A 40 6.12 13.01 -28.40
C VAL A 40 6.33 12.80 -29.90
N GLN A 41 7.24 11.92 -30.28
CA GLN A 41 7.53 11.62 -31.69
C GLN A 41 6.47 10.75 -32.39
N ARG A 42 5.53 10.15 -31.63
CA ARG A 42 4.62 9.10 -32.13
C ARG A 42 3.16 9.33 -31.73
N ARG A 43 2.66 10.54 -31.93
CA ARG A 43 1.29 10.90 -31.55
C ARG A 43 0.22 10.07 -32.26
N ASP A 44 0.44 9.70 -33.52
CA ASP A 44 -0.55 8.96 -34.31
C ASP A 44 -0.77 7.53 -33.83
N THR A 45 0.21 6.94 -33.15
CA THR A 45 0.17 5.57 -32.62
C THR A 45 0.34 5.53 -31.11
N ALA A 46 -0.11 6.57 -30.40
CA ALA A 46 0.20 6.82 -28.98
C ALA A 46 -0.26 5.71 -28.01
N PHE A 47 -1.32 4.97 -28.33
CA PHE A 47 -1.83 3.90 -27.47
C PHE A 47 -0.79 2.79 -27.24
N LEU A 48 -0.22 2.25 -28.31
CA LEU A 48 0.69 1.10 -28.22
C LEU A 48 1.99 1.41 -27.43
N PRO A 49 2.69 2.53 -27.62
CA PRO A 49 3.81 2.90 -26.75
C PRO A 49 3.44 2.99 -25.27
N GLY A 50 2.28 3.56 -24.92
CA GLY A 50 1.79 3.64 -23.54
C GLY A 50 1.46 2.28 -22.96
N PHE A 51 0.86 1.41 -23.75
CA PHE A 51 0.57 0.02 -23.39
C PHE A 51 1.85 -0.78 -23.11
N LEU A 52 2.84 -0.72 -24.03
CA LEU A 52 4.11 -1.44 -23.88
C LEU A 52 4.96 -0.90 -22.71
N PHE A 53 4.94 0.41 -22.49
CA PHE A 53 5.57 1.03 -21.34
C PHE A 53 4.98 0.49 -20.03
N ALA A 54 3.65 0.45 -19.92
CA ALA A 54 2.97 -0.07 -18.76
C ALA A 54 3.21 -1.58 -18.56
N ALA A 55 3.18 -2.36 -19.64
CA ALA A 55 3.47 -3.80 -19.59
C ALA A 55 4.86 -4.07 -18.99
N ALA A 56 5.88 -3.37 -19.50
CA ALA A 56 7.24 -3.52 -19.02
C ALA A 56 7.45 -2.98 -17.59
N TRP A 57 6.64 -2.03 -17.15
CA TRP A 57 6.65 -1.55 -15.77
C TRP A 57 5.97 -2.55 -14.83
N PHE A 58 4.73 -2.95 -15.11
CA PHE A 58 3.91 -3.71 -14.16
C PHE A 58 4.22 -5.20 -14.13
N LEU A 59 4.60 -5.83 -15.26
CA LEU A 59 4.91 -7.25 -15.27
C LEU A 59 5.97 -7.63 -14.22
N PRO A 60 7.17 -7.04 -14.17
CA PRO A 60 8.14 -7.41 -13.16
C PRO A 60 7.78 -6.88 -11.75
N SER A 61 7.17 -5.70 -11.65
CA SER A 61 6.87 -5.06 -10.36
C SER A 61 5.75 -5.75 -9.59
N MET A 62 4.90 -6.51 -10.26
CA MET A 62 3.76 -7.21 -9.67
C MET A 62 3.85 -8.73 -9.88
N ALA A 63 5.01 -9.28 -10.25
CA ALA A 63 5.20 -10.69 -10.55
C ALA A 63 4.82 -11.62 -9.39
N TRP A 64 4.87 -11.15 -8.15
CA TRP A 64 4.43 -11.87 -6.98
C TRP A 64 2.93 -12.27 -7.03
N MET A 65 2.08 -11.53 -7.75
CA MET A 65 0.66 -11.87 -7.94
C MET A 65 0.44 -13.19 -8.66
N TRP A 66 1.45 -13.69 -9.38
CA TRP A 66 1.40 -15.01 -10.01
C TRP A 66 1.13 -16.11 -8.99
N PHE A 67 1.69 -16.01 -7.80
CA PHE A 67 1.47 -16.97 -6.71
C PHE A 67 0.08 -16.86 -6.08
N LEU A 68 -0.54 -15.67 -6.15
CA LEU A 68 -1.92 -15.50 -5.68
C LEU A 68 -2.92 -16.07 -6.71
N THR A 69 -2.81 -15.64 -7.95
CA THR A 69 -3.64 -16.10 -9.08
C THR A 69 -2.99 -15.69 -10.40
N ALA A 70 -2.50 -16.66 -11.17
CA ALA A 70 -1.88 -16.38 -12.47
C ALA A 70 -2.84 -15.69 -13.46
N PRO A 71 -4.12 -16.14 -13.63
CA PRO A 71 -5.08 -15.43 -14.47
C PRO A 71 -5.40 -14.02 -13.98
N GLY A 72 -5.55 -13.84 -12.65
CA GLY A 72 -5.80 -12.53 -12.04
C GLY A 72 -4.63 -11.56 -12.23
N TYR A 73 -3.39 -12.04 -12.14
CA TYR A 73 -2.19 -11.27 -12.44
C TYR A 73 -2.20 -10.75 -13.89
N LEU A 74 -2.43 -11.64 -14.86
CA LEU A 74 -2.44 -11.25 -16.27
C LEU A 74 -3.59 -10.28 -16.59
N ALA A 75 -4.77 -10.49 -15.99
CA ALA A 75 -5.92 -9.59 -16.13
C ALA A 75 -5.62 -8.20 -15.54
N ALA A 76 -5.01 -8.12 -14.34
CA ALA A 76 -4.63 -6.85 -13.73
C ALA A 76 -3.60 -6.10 -14.58
N ILE A 77 -2.57 -6.79 -15.06
CA ILE A 77 -1.57 -6.20 -15.95
C ILE A 77 -2.21 -5.67 -17.23
N LEU A 78 -3.09 -6.45 -17.88
CA LEU A 78 -3.79 -6.02 -19.09
C LEU A 78 -4.61 -4.75 -18.84
N ILE A 79 -5.36 -4.69 -17.74
CA ILE A 79 -6.14 -3.51 -17.35
C ILE A 79 -5.23 -2.28 -17.19
N PHE A 80 -4.10 -2.41 -16.51
CA PHE A 80 -3.16 -1.29 -16.32
C PHE A 80 -2.49 -0.87 -17.63
N CYS A 81 -2.17 -1.82 -18.49
CA CYS A 81 -1.65 -1.54 -19.84
C CYS A 81 -2.67 -0.75 -20.67
N VAL A 82 -3.95 -1.14 -20.62
CA VAL A 82 -5.04 -0.42 -21.30
C VAL A 82 -5.22 0.98 -20.71
N MET A 83 -5.18 1.13 -19.39
CA MET A 83 -5.28 2.45 -18.74
C MET A 83 -4.17 3.40 -19.20
N HIS A 84 -2.90 2.97 -19.16
CA HIS A 84 -1.78 3.82 -19.56
C HIS A 84 -1.68 4.01 -21.08
N GLY A 85 -2.09 3.00 -21.87
CA GLY A 85 -2.25 3.13 -23.32
C GLY A 85 -3.32 4.18 -23.68
N THR A 86 -4.47 4.12 -23.00
CA THR A 86 -5.56 5.10 -23.15
C THR A 86 -5.12 6.49 -22.68
N ALA A 87 -4.39 6.59 -21.56
CA ALA A 87 -3.82 7.86 -21.10
C ALA A 87 -2.93 8.50 -22.16
N SER A 88 -2.06 7.71 -22.80
CA SER A 88 -1.19 8.17 -23.89
C SER A 88 -1.98 8.60 -25.13
N TYR A 89 -3.01 7.82 -25.51
CA TYR A 89 -3.88 8.14 -26.64
C TYR A 89 -4.65 9.45 -26.40
N ILE A 90 -5.25 9.61 -25.22
CA ILE A 90 -5.98 10.84 -24.87
C ILE A 90 -5.02 12.04 -24.83
N ALA A 91 -3.82 11.89 -24.27
CA ALA A 91 -2.81 12.93 -24.25
C ALA A 91 -2.45 13.39 -25.67
N ALA A 92 -2.29 12.47 -26.60
CA ALA A 92 -2.04 12.80 -28.02
C ALA A 92 -3.20 13.57 -28.66
N LYS A 93 -4.45 13.17 -28.38
CA LYS A 93 -5.66 13.86 -28.92
C LYS A 93 -5.86 15.25 -28.33
N LEU A 94 -5.49 15.48 -27.09
CA LEU A 94 -5.59 16.78 -26.42
C LEU A 94 -4.49 17.76 -26.83
N SER A 95 -3.43 17.30 -27.47
CA SER A 95 -2.26 18.12 -27.77
C SER A 95 -2.32 18.80 -29.14
N THR A 96 -1.75 20.01 -29.22
CA THR A 96 -1.57 20.77 -30.47
C THR A 96 -0.11 20.86 -30.89
N ASN A 97 0.81 20.75 -29.94
CA ASN A 97 2.25 20.81 -30.14
C ASN A 97 2.97 19.95 -29.08
N ASP A 98 4.30 19.84 -29.14
CA ASP A 98 5.10 19.01 -28.24
C ASP A 98 4.97 19.42 -26.77
N GLN A 99 4.92 20.73 -26.51
CA GLN A 99 4.77 21.23 -25.14
C GLN A 99 3.42 20.84 -24.53
N SER A 100 2.34 21.02 -25.28
CA SER A 100 1.01 20.63 -24.83
C SER A 100 0.88 19.10 -24.70
N HIS A 101 1.58 18.33 -25.55
CA HIS A 101 1.61 16.89 -25.45
C HIS A 101 2.28 16.40 -24.16
N ARG A 102 3.44 16.97 -23.79
CA ARG A 102 4.10 16.66 -22.51
C ARG A 102 3.21 16.98 -21.32
N SER A 103 2.53 18.15 -21.33
CA SER A 103 1.59 18.50 -20.27
C SER A 103 0.40 17.54 -20.20
N ALA A 104 -0.12 17.13 -21.36
CA ALA A 104 -1.20 16.15 -21.44
C ALA A 104 -0.76 14.76 -20.93
N LEU A 105 0.45 14.30 -21.27
CA LEU A 105 1.01 13.05 -20.73
C LEU A 105 1.10 13.08 -19.21
N ILE A 106 1.58 14.18 -18.61
CA ILE A 106 1.64 14.33 -17.15
C ILE A 106 0.25 14.12 -16.54
N ILE A 107 -0.75 14.86 -17.03
CA ILE A 107 -2.10 14.85 -16.47
C ILE A 107 -2.78 13.50 -16.70
N CYS A 108 -2.72 12.95 -17.91
CA CYS A 108 -3.41 11.71 -18.24
C CYS A 108 -2.81 10.49 -17.52
N HIS A 109 -1.48 10.40 -17.41
CA HIS A 109 -0.85 9.31 -16.64
C HIS A 109 -1.05 9.48 -15.13
N SER A 110 -1.09 10.72 -14.60
CA SER A 110 -1.46 10.95 -13.18
C SER A 110 -2.91 10.52 -12.92
N LEU A 111 -3.83 10.80 -13.84
CA LEU A 111 -5.22 10.33 -13.72
C LEU A 111 -5.34 8.80 -13.85
N ALA A 112 -4.52 8.14 -14.68
CA ALA A 112 -4.46 6.68 -14.73
C ALA A 112 -4.02 6.09 -13.37
N GLU A 113 -3.00 6.70 -12.72
CA GLU A 113 -2.61 6.30 -11.35
C GLU A 113 -3.74 6.55 -10.33
N VAL A 114 -4.49 7.65 -10.44
CA VAL A 114 -5.66 7.93 -9.58
C VAL A 114 -6.76 6.88 -9.76
N VAL A 115 -7.08 6.50 -10.99
CA VAL A 115 -8.10 5.47 -11.28
C VAL A 115 -7.72 4.14 -10.61
N ARG A 116 -6.44 3.76 -10.61
CA ARG A 116 -5.94 2.55 -9.95
C ARG A 116 -6.16 2.53 -8.44
N LEU A 117 -6.36 3.66 -7.79
CA LEU A 117 -6.69 3.73 -6.35
C LEU A 117 -8.13 3.24 -6.05
N SER A 118 -8.99 3.11 -7.07
CA SER A 118 -10.40 2.75 -6.90
C SER A 118 -10.87 1.64 -7.83
N PHE A 119 -10.15 1.35 -8.93
CA PHE A 119 -10.54 0.38 -9.95
C PHE A 119 -9.34 -0.48 -10.40
N PRO A 120 -9.50 -1.79 -10.66
CA PRO A 120 -10.72 -2.59 -10.44
C PRO A 120 -10.92 -2.99 -8.96
N PHE A 121 -12.10 -3.50 -8.62
CA PHE A 121 -12.43 -4.15 -7.33
C PHE A 121 -12.06 -3.34 -6.08
N GLY A 122 -12.26 -2.03 -6.11
CA GLY A 122 -11.91 -1.13 -5.01
C GLY A 122 -10.48 -0.59 -5.06
N GLY A 123 -9.73 -0.93 -6.09
CA GLY A 123 -8.39 -0.41 -6.39
C GLY A 123 -7.26 -1.40 -6.20
N VAL A 124 -6.18 -1.19 -6.97
CA VAL A 124 -4.92 -1.97 -6.89
C VAL A 124 -3.75 -0.97 -6.91
N PRO A 125 -3.47 -0.29 -5.78
CA PRO A 125 -2.46 0.78 -5.68
C PRO A 125 -1.03 0.25 -5.46
N LEU A 126 -0.71 -0.89 -6.08
CA LEU A 126 0.62 -1.50 -6.04
C LEU A 126 1.55 -0.89 -7.09
N ALA A 127 2.84 -0.95 -6.84
CA ALA A 127 3.88 -0.50 -7.77
C ALA A 127 3.59 0.90 -8.35
N THR A 128 3.04 1.83 -7.54
CA THR A 128 2.84 3.22 -7.94
C THR A 128 4.17 3.95 -8.12
N LEU A 129 4.22 5.01 -8.92
CA LEU A 129 5.44 5.82 -9.05
C LEU A 129 5.94 6.33 -7.68
N ALA A 130 5.02 6.63 -6.75
CA ALA A 130 5.38 7.04 -5.39
C ALA A 130 6.14 5.94 -4.61
N ILE A 131 5.74 4.68 -4.75
CA ILE A 131 6.48 3.54 -4.15
C ILE A 131 7.90 3.48 -4.70
N GLY A 132 8.08 3.69 -6.01
CA GLY A 132 9.40 3.74 -6.64
C GLY A 132 10.26 4.95 -6.22
N GLN A 133 9.66 5.97 -5.62
CA GLN A 133 10.34 7.18 -5.15
C GLN A 133 10.53 7.25 -3.63
N VAL A 134 10.11 6.23 -2.88
CA VAL A 134 10.16 6.24 -1.40
C VAL A 134 11.57 6.36 -0.83
N SER A 135 12.57 5.90 -1.57
CA SER A 135 13.99 6.00 -1.20
C SER A 135 14.67 7.23 -1.83
N GLY A 136 13.94 8.02 -2.62
CA GLY A 136 14.41 9.24 -3.26
C GLY A 136 13.93 10.51 -2.55
N PRO A 137 14.40 11.68 -2.99
CA PRO A 137 14.08 12.96 -2.35
C PRO A 137 12.60 13.33 -2.44
N LEU A 138 11.85 12.78 -3.41
CA LEU A 138 10.42 13.08 -3.56
C LEU A 138 9.55 12.47 -2.45
N ALA A 139 10.05 11.53 -1.66
CA ALA A 139 9.36 11.02 -0.48
C ALA A 139 8.97 12.15 0.49
N ALA A 140 9.78 13.21 0.59
CA ALA A 140 9.51 14.40 1.39
C ALA A 140 8.23 15.16 0.98
N LEU A 141 7.66 14.89 -0.20
CA LEU A 141 6.38 15.45 -0.63
C LEU A 141 5.18 14.74 0.01
N ALA A 142 5.38 13.56 0.63
CA ALA A 142 4.29 12.78 1.21
C ALA A 142 3.44 13.57 2.21
N PRO A 143 3.99 14.29 3.21
CA PRO A 143 3.20 15.07 4.17
C PRO A 143 2.46 16.25 3.53
N LEU A 144 2.86 16.70 2.35
CA LEU A 144 2.20 17.77 1.63
C LEU A 144 1.10 17.25 0.71
N MET A 145 1.36 16.22 -0.11
CA MET A 145 0.49 15.87 -1.23
C MET A 145 0.30 14.36 -1.47
N GLY A 146 0.81 13.52 -0.58
CA GLY A 146 0.62 12.06 -0.61
C GLY A 146 1.11 11.36 -1.88
N VAL A 147 0.67 10.12 -2.06
CA VAL A 147 1.05 9.27 -3.20
C VAL A 147 0.72 9.90 -4.55
N ILE A 148 -0.46 10.54 -4.69
CA ILE A 148 -0.88 11.17 -5.95
C ILE A 148 0.06 12.31 -6.32
N GLY A 149 0.40 13.16 -5.36
CA GLY A 149 1.30 14.28 -5.58
C GLY A 149 2.73 13.83 -5.91
N ILE A 150 3.26 12.82 -5.21
CA ILE A 150 4.59 12.25 -5.52
C ILE A 150 4.61 11.70 -6.95
N SER A 151 3.60 10.90 -7.33
CA SER A 151 3.49 10.34 -8.69
C SER A 151 3.42 11.45 -9.75
N THR A 152 2.60 12.48 -9.50
CA THR A 152 2.47 13.64 -10.40
C THR A 152 3.76 14.46 -10.49
N ALA A 153 4.45 14.69 -9.36
CA ALA A 153 5.73 15.40 -9.33
C ALA A 153 6.82 14.62 -10.10
N THR A 154 6.83 13.30 -9.98
CA THR A 154 7.75 12.43 -10.73
C THR A 154 7.53 12.58 -12.24
N LEU A 155 6.28 12.51 -12.70
CA LEU A 155 5.91 12.71 -14.10
C LEU A 155 6.23 14.15 -14.55
N TYR A 156 5.95 15.14 -13.71
CA TYR A 156 6.21 16.55 -14.02
C TYR A 156 7.69 16.84 -14.23
N LEU A 157 8.55 16.40 -13.32
CA LEU A 157 10.00 16.57 -13.43
C LEU A 157 10.56 15.87 -14.67
N ALA A 158 10.08 14.65 -14.97
CA ALA A 158 10.60 13.85 -16.06
C ALA A 158 10.12 14.35 -17.44
N LEU A 159 8.87 14.79 -17.57
CA LEU A 159 8.24 15.08 -18.86
C LEU A 159 8.25 16.56 -19.25
N THR A 160 8.37 17.50 -18.29
CA THR A 160 8.34 18.92 -18.62
C THR A 160 9.56 19.33 -19.45
N HIS A 161 9.35 20.28 -20.39
CA HIS A 161 10.46 20.91 -21.12
C HIS A 161 11.14 22.02 -20.29
N ARG A 162 10.46 22.56 -19.27
CA ARG A 162 10.97 23.63 -18.39
C ARG A 162 11.68 23.05 -17.16
N ARG A 163 12.64 22.17 -17.40
CA ARG A 163 13.30 21.36 -16.35
C ARG A 163 13.84 22.20 -15.20
N PHE A 164 14.51 23.31 -15.49
CA PHE A 164 15.06 24.18 -14.43
C PHE A 164 13.97 24.72 -13.50
N ARG A 165 12.86 25.22 -14.06
CA ARG A 165 11.72 25.71 -13.26
C ARG A 165 11.07 24.57 -12.46
N ALA A 166 10.94 23.40 -13.06
CA ALA A 166 10.38 22.23 -12.37
C ALA A 166 11.25 21.79 -11.19
N ILE A 167 12.57 21.78 -11.37
CA ILE A 167 13.52 21.47 -10.30
C ILE A 167 13.41 22.49 -9.17
N LEU A 168 13.32 23.79 -9.48
CA LEU A 168 13.17 24.82 -8.45
C LEU A 168 11.85 24.68 -7.69
N ILE A 169 10.72 24.49 -8.39
CA ILE A 169 9.40 24.34 -7.76
C ILE A 169 9.36 23.07 -6.89
N VAL A 170 9.75 21.94 -7.44
CA VAL A 170 9.70 20.67 -6.70
C VAL A 170 10.76 20.65 -5.60
N GLY A 171 11.94 21.22 -5.82
CA GLY A 171 12.97 21.38 -4.80
C GLY A 171 12.49 22.23 -3.62
N LEU A 172 11.76 23.34 -3.89
CA LEU A 172 11.13 24.15 -2.84
C LEU A 172 10.08 23.34 -2.08
N LEU A 173 9.22 22.59 -2.78
CA LEU A 173 8.23 21.74 -2.13
C LEU A 173 8.88 20.62 -1.30
N VAL A 174 9.96 20.01 -1.76
CA VAL A 174 10.74 19.03 -1.00
C VAL A 174 11.33 19.68 0.26
N PHE A 175 11.88 20.89 0.14
CA PHE A 175 12.37 21.64 1.29
C PHE A 175 11.25 21.92 2.30
N VAL A 176 10.09 22.40 1.83
CA VAL A 176 8.92 22.64 2.68
C VAL A 176 8.44 21.34 3.33
N GLY A 177 8.37 20.22 2.58
CA GLY A 177 7.96 18.92 3.11
C GLY A 177 8.88 18.38 4.21
N ASN A 178 10.18 18.65 4.11
CA ASN A 178 11.15 18.28 5.14
C ASN A 178 11.11 19.19 6.38
N THR A 179 10.73 20.45 6.22
CA THR A 179 10.81 21.44 7.30
C THR A 179 9.47 21.75 7.94
N TRP A 180 8.39 21.69 7.17
CA TRP A 180 7.05 21.99 7.65
C TRP A 180 6.32 20.73 8.08
N ASN A 181 6.48 20.38 9.33
CA ASN A 181 5.76 19.29 9.94
C ASN A 181 4.82 19.84 11.02
N ASN A 182 3.51 19.85 10.74
CA ASN A 182 2.48 20.27 11.70
C ASN A 182 2.17 19.21 12.75
N THR A 183 2.85 18.05 12.70
CA THR A 183 2.73 17.03 13.72
C THR A 183 3.76 17.26 14.81
N GLN A 184 3.33 17.09 16.06
CA GLN A 184 4.16 17.32 17.23
C GLN A 184 4.26 16.06 18.08
N SER A 185 5.40 15.86 18.73
CA SER A 185 5.52 14.87 19.79
C SER A 185 4.54 15.22 20.92
N THR A 186 3.85 14.23 21.43
CA THR A 186 3.03 14.39 22.65
C THR A 186 3.87 14.45 23.92
N GLY A 187 5.19 14.28 23.82
CA GLY A 187 6.10 14.11 24.96
C GLY A 187 6.12 12.68 25.53
N ARG A 188 5.26 11.79 25.00
CA ARG A 188 5.14 10.39 25.44
C ARG A 188 5.68 9.44 24.38
N THR A 189 6.33 8.37 24.84
CA THR A 189 6.67 7.18 24.06
C THR A 189 5.78 6.02 24.47
N LEU A 190 5.67 5.01 23.61
CA LEU A 190 4.98 3.76 23.87
C LEU A 190 5.95 2.60 23.61
N ASN A 191 6.15 1.75 24.60
CA ASN A 191 7.07 0.63 24.53
C ASN A 191 6.34 -0.62 24.05
N LEU A 192 6.66 -1.08 22.86
CA LEU A 192 5.98 -2.17 22.18
C LEU A 192 6.92 -3.35 21.96
N SER A 193 6.37 -4.56 22.08
CA SER A 193 6.98 -5.78 21.57
C SER A 193 6.17 -6.29 20.39
N ILE A 194 6.82 -6.56 19.25
CA ILE A 194 6.22 -7.21 18.10
C ILE A 194 6.74 -8.63 18.00
N VAL A 195 5.85 -9.57 17.68
CA VAL A 195 6.16 -10.99 17.62
C VAL A 195 5.99 -11.50 16.20
N GLN A 196 7.10 -11.94 15.60
CA GLN A 196 7.14 -12.67 14.34
C GLN A 196 7.34 -14.15 14.64
N GLY A 197 6.36 -14.99 14.29
CA GLY A 197 6.44 -16.44 14.54
C GLY A 197 7.47 -17.18 13.69
N GLY A 198 7.75 -16.64 12.50
CA GLY A 198 8.58 -17.30 11.49
C GLY A 198 7.81 -18.42 10.76
N GLY A 199 8.52 -19.21 9.98
CA GLY A 199 7.97 -20.31 9.22
C GLY A 199 8.20 -20.23 7.72
N GLU A 200 7.64 -21.16 6.97
CA GLU A 200 7.85 -21.26 5.51
C GLU A 200 7.12 -20.16 4.73
N GLN A 201 7.66 -19.83 3.56
CA GLN A 201 7.05 -18.97 2.55
C GLN A 201 6.46 -19.82 1.42
N GLY A 202 5.46 -19.27 0.70
CA GLY A 202 4.78 -19.96 -0.39
C GLY A 202 3.70 -20.94 0.07
N THR A 203 3.28 -20.84 1.33
CA THR A 203 2.22 -21.66 1.90
C THR A 203 0.84 -21.07 1.60
N HIS A 204 -0.15 -21.97 1.36
CA HIS A 204 -1.54 -21.54 1.25
C HIS A 204 -2.29 -21.84 2.55
N ALA A 205 -3.25 -20.99 2.89
CA ALA A 205 -4.04 -21.17 4.12
C ALA A 205 -4.78 -22.50 4.18
N VAL A 206 -5.14 -23.08 3.02
CA VAL A 206 -5.81 -24.40 2.91
C VAL A 206 -4.88 -25.57 3.22
N ASP A 207 -3.57 -25.37 3.08
CA ASP A 207 -2.53 -26.41 3.26
C ASP A 207 -1.79 -26.25 4.59
N THR A 208 -2.08 -25.18 5.35
CA THR A 208 -1.41 -24.86 6.60
C THR A 208 -2.32 -25.17 7.79
N ASN A 209 -1.79 -25.92 8.78
CA ASN A 209 -2.51 -26.10 10.04
C ASN A 209 -2.51 -24.77 10.84
N PRO A 210 -3.66 -24.17 11.11
CA PRO A 210 -3.74 -22.91 11.85
C PRO A 210 -3.09 -22.96 13.24
N ARG A 211 -3.16 -24.11 13.90
CA ARG A 211 -2.57 -24.30 15.22
C ARG A 211 -1.04 -24.19 15.19
N ASP A 212 -0.38 -24.67 14.13
CA ASP A 212 1.08 -24.56 14.01
C ASP A 212 1.53 -23.10 13.90
N VAL A 213 0.75 -22.26 13.17
CA VAL A 213 1.02 -20.82 13.08
C VAL A 213 0.87 -20.14 14.46
N PHE A 214 -0.17 -20.48 15.20
CA PHE A 214 -0.36 -19.98 16.56
C PHE A 214 0.78 -20.41 17.48
N ASP A 215 1.15 -21.68 17.47
CA ASP A 215 2.14 -22.26 18.37
C ASP A 215 3.53 -21.64 18.19
N VAL A 216 3.97 -21.36 16.94
CA VAL A 216 5.26 -20.69 16.73
C VAL A 216 5.27 -19.26 17.26
N HIS A 217 4.14 -18.55 17.20
CA HIS A 217 3.99 -17.23 17.82
C HIS A 217 3.99 -17.31 19.36
N MET A 218 3.31 -18.33 19.91
CA MET A 218 3.33 -18.59 21.34
C MET A 218 4.74 -18.94 21.86
N VAL A 219 5.48 -19.77 21.13
CA VAL A 219 6.88 -20.11 21.48
C VAL A 219 7.74 -18.84 21.53
N ALA A 220 7.59 -17.96 20.53
CA ALA A 220 8.30 -16.68 20.52
C ALA A 220 7.86 -15.78 21.70
N THR A 221 6.56 -15.68 21.97
CA THR A 221 5.97 -14.87 23.05
C THR A 221 6.44 -15.33 24.45
N LYS A 222 6.54 -16.63 24.68
CA LYS A 222 7.00 -17.19 25.96
C LYS A 222 8.44 -16.81 26.32
N ARG A 223 9.24 -16.35 25.34
CA ARG A 223 10.60 -15.80 25.60
C ARG A 223 10.56 -14.39 26.19
N LEU A 224 9.42 -13.68 26.09
CA LEU A 224 9.25 -12.39 26.71
C LEU A 224 9.18 -12.55 28.24
N LEU A 225 10.04 -11.81 28.92
CA LEU A 225 10.01 -11.73 30.38
C LEU A 225 9.08 -10.58 30.81
N PRO A 226 8.44 -10.69 31.98
CA PRO A 226 7.73 -9.55 32.58
C PRO A 226 8.65 -8.33 32.64
N ASN A 227 8.19 -7.22 32.09
CA ASN A 227 8.92 -5.96 32.07
C ASN A 227 7.92 -4.82 32.30
N SER A 228 8.13 -4.07 33.39
CA SER A 228 7.25 -2.96 33.75
C SER A 228 7.21 -1.81 32.75
N GLN A 229 8.17 -1.74 31.85
CA GLN A 229 8.20 -0.71 30.81
C GLN A 229 7.42 -1.10 29.54
N ARG A 230 7.19 -2.41 29.29
CA ARG A 230 6.39 -2.86 28.14
C ARG A 230 4.94 -2.46 28.34
N GLU A 231 4.31 -1.93 27.30
CA GLU A 231 2.93 -1.42 27.38
C GLU A 231 1.96 -2.21 26.48
N ALA A 232 2.44 -2.90 25.43
CA ALA A 232 1.63 -3.85 24.66
C ALA A 232 2.50 -4.86 23.89
N VAL A 233 1.89 -6.01 23.55
CA VAL A 233 2.45 -7.01 22.62
C VAL A 233 1.56 -7.05 21.37
N ILE A 234 2.18 -7.03 20.18
CA ILE A 234 1.44 -7.00 18.91
C ILE A 234 1.81 -8.22 18.08
N TRP A 235 0.79 -8.94 17.62
CA TRP A 235 0.87 -10.08 16.73
C TRP A 235 0.37 -9.72 15.33
N PRO A 236 0.85 -10.41 14.27
CA PRO A 236 0.51 -10.11 12.89
C PRO A 236 -0.92 -10.52 12.49
N GLU A 237 -1.29 -10.20 11.26
CA GLU A 237 -2.51 -10.66 10.60
C GLU A 237 -2.59 -12.19 10.53
N ASN A 238 -3.76 -12.75 10.83
CA ASN A 238 -4.07 -14.18 10.73
C ASN A 238 -3.11 -15.09 11.53
N ALA A 239 -2.51 -14.60 12.60
CA ALA A 239 -1.71 -15.42 13.50
C ALA A 239 -2.59 -16.44 14.27
N ILE A 240 -3.87 -16.12 14.42
CA ILE A 240 -4.90 -16.98 15.01
C ILE A 240 -5.99 -17.21 13.98
N SER A 241 -6.23 -18.46 13.60
CA SER A 241 -7.29 -18.80 12.67
C SER A 241 -8.20 -19.87 13.28
N ILE A 242 -9.44 -19.46 13.61
CA ILE A 242 -10.42 -20.34 14.23
C ILE A 242 -11.14 -21.11 13.15
N THR A 243 -11.02 -22.42 13.21
CA THR A 243 -11.67 -23.36 12.28
C THR A 243 -13.07 -23.78 12.77
N ASN A 244 -13.84 -24.41 11.91
CA ASN A 244 -15.07 -25.14 12.27
C ASN A 244 -16.19 -24.30 12.88
N LYS A 245 -16.46 -23.10 12.33
CA LYS A 245 -17.57 -22.23 12.75
C LYS A 245 -17.48 -21.75 14.21
N GLY A 246 -16.24 -21.68 14.74
CA GLY A 246 -15.98 -21.18 16.08
C GLY A 246 -15.77 -19.66 16.12
N LEU A 247 -15.92 -19.10 17.29
CA LEU A 247 -15.53 -17.72 17.63
C LEU A 247 -14.24 -17.73 18.43
N PHE A 248 -13.45 -16.67 18.27
CA PHE A 248 -12.17 -16.53 18.99
C PHE A 248 -12.37 -16.60 20.52
N ILE A 249 -13.40 -15.94 21.03
CA ILE A 249 -13.65 -15.86 22.48
C ILE A 249 -13.93 -17.24 23.12
N ASP A 250 -14.40 -18.21 22.34
CA ASP A 250 -14.74 -19.57 22.79
C ASP A 250 -13.58 -20.56 22.56
N SER A 251 -12.43 -20.09 22.08
CA SER A 251 -11.31 -20.95 21.67
C SER A 251 -10.26 -21.14 22.76
N SER A 252 -9.47 -22.19 22.62
CA SER A 252 -8.26 -22.42 23.46
C SER A 252 -7.23 -21.31 23.23
N GLU A 253 -7.11 -20.80 22.00
CA GLU A 253 -6.20 -19.73 21.61
C GLU A 253 -6.49 -18.44 22.38
N TYR A 254 -7.76 -18.11 22.57
CA TYR A 254 -8.16 -16.96 23.41
C TYR A 254 -7.73 -17.15 24.86
N SER A 255 -7.94 -18.34 25.43
CA SER A 255 -7.53 -18.64 26.79
C SER A 255 -6.01 -18.52 26.98
N GLU A 256 -5.24 -19.08 26.03
CA GLU A 256 -3.77 -19.01 26.06
C GLU A 256 -3.24 -17.57 25.89
N ILE A 257 -3.85 -16.76 25.01
CA ILE A 257 -3.49 -15.33 24.85
C ILE A 257 -3.82 -14.56 26.16
N THR A 258 -4.96 -14.85 26.78
CA THR A 258 -5.35 -14.22 28.06
C THR A 258 -4.35 -14.57 29.18
N GLU A 259 -3.89 -15.82 29.26
CA GLU A 259 -2.85 -16.23 30.20
C GLU A 259 -1.53 -15.49 29.98
N GLU A 260 -1.09 -15.32 28.73
CA GLU A 260 0.12 -14.56 28.41
C GLU A 260 -0.05 -13.05 28.66
N ALA A 261 -1.21 -12.47 28.37
CA ALA A 261 -1.53 -11.08 28.70
C ALA A 261 -1.47 -10.85 30.22
N LYS A 262 -2.02 -11.78 31.01
CA LYS A 262 -1.95 -11.76 32.47
C LYS A 262 -0.52 -11.97 32.96
N ARG A 263 0.24 -12.92 32.38
CA ARG A 263 1.64 -13.19 32.78
C ARG A 263 2.54 -11.98 32.57
N LEU A 264 2.36 -11.27 31.45
CA LEU A 264 3.15 -10.10 31.10
C LEU A 264 2.56 -8.80 31.66
N ASN A 265 1.29 -8.84 32.13
CA ASN A 265 0.51 -7.70 32.61
C ASN A 265 0.39 -6.56 31.60
N VAL A 266 0.18 -6.89 30.31
CA VAL A 266 -0.01 -5.93 29.22
C VAL A 266 -1.06 -6.44 28.22
N PRO A 267 -1.77 -5.54 27.50
CA PRO A 267 -2.69 -5.94 26.44
C PRO A 267 -1.94 -6.57 25.25
N PHE A 268 -2.60 -7.52 24.62
CA PHE A 268 -2.20 -8.15 23.36
C PHE A 268 -3.09 -7.64 22.23
N VAL A 269 -2.47 -7.21 21.14
CA VAL A 269 -3.16 -6.86 19.89
C VAL A 269 -2.91 -7.98 18.90
N VAL A 270 -3.91 -8.81 18.63
CA VAL A 270 -3.74 -10.06 17.87
C VAL A 270 -4.60 -10.11 16.62
N GLY A 271 -4.04 -10.63 15.53
CA GLY A 271 -4.75 -10.85 14.27
C GLY A 271 -5.47 -12.18 14.25
N ILE A 272 -6.78 -12.15 14.06
CA ILE A 272 -7.65 -13.33 14.06
C ILE A 272 -8.42 -13.49 12.76
N THR A 273 -8.71 -14.73 12.41
CA THR A 273 -9.80 -15.09 11.49
C THR A 273 -10.77 -16.01 12.20
N GLU A 274 -12.08 -15.76 12.05
CA GLU A 274 -13.14 -16.55 12.66
C GLU A 274 -14.37 -16.63 11.78
N ASP A 275 -15.29 -17.52 12.11
CA ASP A 275 -16.52 -17.69 11.35
C ASP A 275 -17.42 -16.46 11.38
N ALA A 276 -17.95 -16.09 10.22
CA ALA A 276 -18.89 -14.98 10.08
C ALA A 276 -20.31 -15.44 9.69
N GLY A 277 -20.55 -16.76 9.67
CA GLY A 277 -21.79 -17.34 9.16
C GLY A 277 -21.89 -17.32 7.62
N GLU A 278 -22.90 -17.98 7.09
CA GLU A 278 -23.21 -17.98 5.64
C GLU A 278 -22.03 -18.39 4.73
N GLY A 279 -21.10 -19.22 5.24
CA GLY A 279 -19.88 -19.61 4.49
C GLY A 279 -18.86 -18.50 4.35
N GLN A 280 -18.93 -17.45 5.16
CA GLN A 280 -17.99 -16.34 5.21
C GLN A 280 -17.09 -16.43 6.45
N PHE A 281 -16.02 -15.63 6.47
CA PHE A 281 -15.17 -15.43 7.62
C PHE A 281 -14.84 -13.94 7.81
N THR A 282 -14.47 -13.53 9.03
CA THR A 282 -13.91 -12.21 9.30
C THR A 282 -12.40 -12.31 9.44
N ASN A 283 -11.70 -11.23 9.05
CA ASN A 283 -10.29 -11.00 9.30
C ASN A 283 -10.19 -9.74 10.16
N ALA A 284 -9.75 -9.88 11.40
CA ALA A 284 -9.80 -8.81 12.38
C ALA A 284 -8.52 -8.68 13.20
N GLN A 285 -8.33 -7.49 13.76
CA GLN A 285 -7.37 -7.23 14.82
C GLN A 285 -8.13 -6.93 16.12
N VAL A 286 -7.81 -7.63 17.19
CA VAL A 286 -8.48 -7.50 18.50
C VAL A 286 -7.51 -7.18 19.61
N VAL A 287 -8.01 -6.49 20.65
CA VAL A 287 -7.24 -6.15 21.86
C VAL A 287 -7.73 -7.00 23.03
N VAL A 288 -6.87 -7.87 23.55
CA VAL A 288 -7.11 -8.74 24.71
C VAL A 288 -6.32 -8.20 25.88
N ASN A 289 -7.02 -7.81 26.95
CA ASN A 289 -6.40 -7.27 28.16
C ASN A 289 -5.97 -8.37 29.16
N PRO A 290 -5.14 -8.02 30.16
CA PRO A 290 -4.72 -8.96 31.21
C PRO A 290 -5.87 -9.60 32.03
N ASP A 291 -7.02 -8.92 32.13
CA ASP A 291 -8.23 -9.44 32.78
C ASP A 291 -9.09 -10.34 31.86
N GLY A 292 -8.65 -10.57 30.64
CA GLY A 292 -9.38 -11.31 29.60
C GLY A 292 -10.41 -10.50 28.86
N SER A 293 -10.65 -9.23 29.18
CA SER A 293 -11.61 -8.42 28.42
C SER A 293 -11.09 -8.11 27.01
N ILE A 294 -12.00 -8.17 26.01
CA ILE A 294 -11.76 -7.69 24.66
C ILE A 294 -12.30 -6.27 24.56
N THR A 295 -11.41 -5.28 24.54
CA THR A 295 -11.78 -3.85 24.56
C THR A 295 -11.78 -3.18 23.19
N GLY A 296 -11.24 -3.83 22.18
CA GLY A 296 -11.19 -3.30 20.83
C GLY A 296 -11.23 -4.39 19.77
N ARG A 297 -11.94 -4.11 18.66
CA ARG A 297 -11.97 -4.95 17.48
C ARG A 297 -12.06 -4.10 16.22
N TYR A 298 -11.19 -4.38 15.29
CA TYR A 298 -11.19 -3.81 13.95
C TYR A 298 -11.25 -4.92 12.90
N ASP A 299 -12.35 -5.02 12.17
CA ASP A 299 -12.52 -5.93 11.05
C ASP A 299 -12.00 -5.28 9.76
N LYS A 300 -11.20 -6.01 9.00
CA LYS A 300 -10.61 -5.56 7.73
C LYS A 300 -11.69 -5.12 6.74
N VAL A 301 -11.58 -3.90 6.25
CA VAL A 301 -12.56 -3.30 5.33
C VAL A 301 -12.18 -3.58 3.88
N ARG A 302 -10.89 -3.40 3.52
CA ARG A 302 -10.41 -3.60 2.15
C ARG A 302 -9.81 -5.00 2.00
N ARG A 303 -10.62 -5.87 1.43
CA ARG A 303 -10.26 -7.27 1.18
C ARG A 303 -9.41 -7.41 -0.08
N VAL A 304 -8.53 -8.42 -0.10
CA VAL A 304 -7.69 -8.75 -1.26
C VAL A 304 -8.53 -9.49 -2.31
N PRO A 305 -8.74 -8.92 -3.51
CA PRO A 305 -9.42 -9.64 -4.60
C PRO A 305 -8.65 -10.91 -4.97
N PHE A 306 -9.36 -12.00 -5.20
CA PHE A 306 -8.82 -13.34 -5.53
C PHE A 306 -7.98 -14.00 -4.42
N GLY A 307 -7.80 -13.36 -3.27
CA GLY A 307 -7.13 -13.93 -2.10
C GLY A 307 -8.09 -14.11 -0.92
N GLU A 308 -8.87 -13.08 -0.61
CA GLU A 308 -9.81 -13.09 0.51
C GLU A 308 -11.29 -13.17 0.07
N TYR A 309 -11.56 -12.85 -1.17
CA TYR A 309 -12.88 -13.06 -1.80
C TYR A 309 -12.73 -13.24 -3.30
N MET A 310 -13.70 -13.90 -3.93
CA MET A 310 -13.73 -14.11 -5.37
C MET A 310 -14.64 -13.06 -6.04
N PRO A 311 -14.08 -12.01 -6.67
CA PRO A 311 -14.88 -11.06 -7.42
C PRO A 311 -15.63 -11.75 -8.57
N LEU A 312 -16.89 -11.37 -8.82
CA LEU A 312 -17.70 -11.94 -9.90
C LEU A 312 -17.75 -13.48 -9.91
N ARG A 313 -17.77 -14.10 -8.73
CA ARG A 313 -17.66 -15.56 -8.52
C ARG A 313 -18.53 -16.36 -9.50
N SER A 314 -19.83 -16.00 -9.64
CA SER A 314 -20.76 -16.72 -10.53
C SER A 314 -20.32 -16.68 -12.00
N LEU A 315 -19.85 -15.52 -12.48
CA LEU A 315 -19.36 -15.36 -13.86
C LEU A 315 -18.08 -16.17 -14.07
N LEU A 316 -17.12 -16.06 -13.14
CA LEU A 316 -15.85 -16.77 -13.23
C LEU A 316 -16.06 -18.29 -13.20
N LYS A 317 -16.96 -18.77 -12.33
CA LYS A 317 -17.35 -20.20 -12.28
C LYS A 317 -17.97 -20.66 -13.60
N ALA A 318 -18.85 -19.86 -14.19
CA ALA A 318 -19.45 -20.17 -15.50
C ALA A 318 -18.41 -20.21 -16.64
N LEU A 319 -17.30 -19.46 -16.51
CA LEU A 319 -16.17 -19.46 -17.45
C LEU A 319 -15.14 -20.55 -17.13
N GLY A 320 -15.37 -21.43 -16.13
CA GLY A 320 -14.46 -22.52 -15.77
C GLY A 320 -13.24 -22.08 -14.96
N ALA A 321 -13.23 -20.87 -14.37
CA ALA A 321 -12.15 -20.44 -13.50
C ALA A 321 -12.16 -21.21 -12.16
N PRO A 322 -10.97 -21.48 -11.55
CA PRO A 322 -10.86 -22.24 -10.29
C PRO A 322 -11.28 -21.39 -9.10
N THR A 323 -12.58 -21.14 -8.94
CA THR A 323 -13.14 -20.32 -7.85
C THR A 323 -13.00 -20.98 -6.47
N ASP A 324 -12.72 -22.27 -6.43
CA ASP A 324 -12.56 -23.06 -5.19
C ASP A 324 -11.19 -22.81 -4.49
N LEU A 325 -10.28 -22.09 -5.15
CA LEU A 325 -9.05 -21.57 -4.51
C LEU A 325 -9.36 -20.57 -3.39
N VAL A 326 -10.53 -19.92 -3.42
CA VAL A 326 -11.06 -19.09 -2.35
C VAL A 326 -12.42 -19.65 -1.95
N PRO A 327 -12.46 -20.72 -1.12
CA PRO A 327 -13.69 -21.45 -0.84
C PRO A 327 -14.68 -20.62 -0.04
N ARG A 328 -14.21 -19.71 0.81
CA ARG A 328 -14.99 -18.81 1.65
C ARG A 328 -14.59 -17.36 1.38
N ASP A 329 -15.57 -16.48 1.28
CA ASP A 329 -15.30 -15.04 1.11
C ASP A 329 -15.17 -14.36 2.48
N ALA A 330 -14.15 -13.53 2.63
CA ALA A 330 -14.06 -12.65 3.80
C ALA A 330 -15.22 -11.66 3.80
N ARG A 331 -15.86 -11.45 4.95
CA ARG A 331 -16.82 -10.37 5.16
C ARG A 331 -16.07 -9.08 5.40
N ALA A 332 -16.39 -8.02 4.66
CA ALA A 332 -15.79 -6.71 4.87
C ALA A 332 -16.28 -6.08 6.18
N GLY A 333 -15.35 -5.50 6.93
CA GLY A 333 -15.67 -4.63 8.06
C GLY A 333 -16.32 -3.32 7.61
N THR A 334 -16.93 -2.61 8.54
CA THR A 334 -17.58 -1.31 8.31
C THR A 334 -17.05 -0.20 9.23
N SER A 335 -16.23 -0.56 10.22
CA SER A 335 -15.70 0.38 11.20
C SER A 335 -14.59 1.26 10.63
N ARG A 336 -14.35 2.36 11.30
CA ARG A 336 -13.20 3.23 11.01
C ARG A 336 -11.90 2.57 11.49
N GLY A 337 -10.79 2.87 10.81
CA GLY A 337 -9.51 2.19 10.97
C GLY A 337 -8.75 2.58 12.23
N TRP A 338 -9.23 2.24 13.42
CA TRP A 338 -8.51 2.49 14.66
C TRP A 338 -8.85 1.49 15.77
N LEU A 339 -7.94 1.35 16.73
CA LEU A 339 -8.08 0.61 17.97
C LEU A 339 -7.46 1.43 19.11
N ASP A 340 -8.05 1.34 20.29
CA ASP A 340 -7.40 1.83 21.52
C ASP A 340 -6.50 0.71 22.07
N VAL A 341 -5.21 1.02 22.26
CA VAL A 341 -4.17 0.11 22.73
C VAL A 341 -3.45 0.76 23.90
N ALA A 342 -3.39 0.07 25.02
CA ALA A 342 -3.00 0.66 26.31
C ALA A 342 -3.91 1.87 26.60
N ASP A 343 -3.38 3.06 26.72
CA ASP A 343 -4.16 4.29 26.98
C ASP A 343 -4.05 5.29 25.81
N THR A 344 -3.78 4.79 24.58
CA THR A 344 -3.67 5.61 23.39
C THR A 344 -4.34 4.96 22.18
N ARG A 345 -4.59 5.75 21.15
CA ARG A 345 -5.24 5.28 19.92
C ARG A 345 -4.21 4.98 18.83
N ALA A 346 -4.33 3.79 18.22
CA ALA A 346 -3.62 3.37 17.03
C ALA A 346 -4.52 3.48 15.78
N SER A 347 -4.02 4.02 14.69
CA SER A 347 -4.62 3.77 13.37
C SER A 347 -4.26 2.37 12.91
N VAL A 348 -5.23 1.60 12.42
CA VAL A 348 -5.01 0.22 11.99
C VAL A 348 -5.27 0.09 10.50
N ALA A 349 -4.32 -0.53 9.80
CA ALA A 349 -4.45 -0.88 8.39
C ALA A 349 -3.95 -2.31 8.19
N ILE A 350 -4.86 -3.26 8.06
CA ILE A 350 -4.51 -4.67 7.94
C ILE A 350 -3.99 -4.95 6.52
N SER A 351 -2.68 -5.25 6.40
CA SER A 351 -2.02 -5.78 5.20
C SER A 351 -2.28 -4.92 3.94
N TRP A 352 -3.17 -5.38 3.05
CA TRP A 352 -3.58 -4.69 1.83
C TRP A 352 -3.99 -3.23 2.04
N GLU A 353 -4.56 -2.92 3.20
CA GLU A 353 -5.06 -1.59 3.52
C GLU A 353 -3.96 -0.53 3.61
N VAL A 354 -2.72 -0.92 3.91
CA VAL A 354 -1.58 0.01 3.99
C VAL A 354 -1.28 0.72 2.67
N PHE A 355 -1.66 0.11 1.53
CA PHE A 355 -1.50 0.73 0.23
C PHE A 355 -2.49 1.88 -0.02
N PHE A 356 -3.54 2.01 0.81
CA PHE A 356 -4.59 3.02 0.70
C PHE A 356 -4.43 4.11 1.76
N GLY A 357 -3.78 5.22 1.42
CA GLY A 357 -3.52 6.31 2.37
C GLY A 357 -4.78 6.87 3.05
N GLY A 358 -5.92 6.89 2.34
CA GLY A 358 -7.19 7.31 2.91
C GLY A 358 -7.64 6.44 4.09
N ARG A 359 -7.35 5.14 4.08
CA ARG A 359 -7.72 4.23 5.18
C ARG A 359 -6.97 4.56 6.46
N VAL A 360 -5.65 4.73 6.36
CA VAL A 360 -4.81 5.15 7.50
C VAL A 360 -5.20 6.54 7.99
N ASN A 361 -5.52 7.45 7.06
CA ASN A 361 -5.94 8.81 7.40
C ASN A 361 -7.24 8.86 8.22
N GLU A 362 -8.15 7.90 8.08
CA GLU A 362 -9.35 7.82 8.90
C GLU A 362 -9.02 7.68 10.38
N GLY A 363 -8.15 6.72 10.75
CA GLY A 363 -7.72 6.53 12.13
C GLY A 363 -6.99 7.74 12.69
N VAL A 364 -6.08 8.35 11.89
CA VAL A 364 -5.37 9.57 12.32
C VAL A 364 -6.32 10.76 12.49
N SER A 365 -7.36 10.89 11.65
CA SER A 365 -8.38 11.93 11.83
C SER A 365 -9.21 11.75 13.08
N ASP A 366 -9.30 10.51 13.59
CA ASP A 366 -10.00 10.18 14.85
C ASP A 366 -9.05 10.21 16.08
N GLY A 367 -7.86 10.78 15.91
CA GLY A 367 -6.94 11.05 17.00
C GLY A 367 -5.84 9.99 17.21
N ALA A 368 -5.64 9.06 16.27
CA ALA A 368 -4.56 8.09 16.40
C ALA A 368 -3.18 8.75 16.45
N THR A 369 -2.36 8.29 17.40
CA THR A 369 -1.05 8.81 17.72
C THR A 369 0.10 8.03 17.06
N PHE A 370 -0.19 6.81 16.60
CA PHE A 370 0.69 5.92 15.84
C PHE A 370 -0.13 5.02 14.91
N ILE A 371 0.53 4.20 14.11
CA ILE A 371 -0.10 3.33 13.12
C ILE A 371 0.35 1.88 13.34
N ILE A 372 -0.57 0.92 13.27
CA ILE A 372 -0.30 -0.51 13.25
C ILE A 372 -0.66 -1.05 11.86
N ASN A 373 0.30 -1.73 11.22
CA ASN A 373 0.11 -2.50 9.99
C ASN A 373 0.40 -3.97 10.24
N PRO A 374 -0.57 -4.73 10.78
CA PRO A 374 -0.46 -6.18 10.81
C PRO A 374 -0.65 -6.73 9.40
N THR A 375 0.29 -7.56 8.94
CA THR A 375 0.30 -8.06 7.56
C THR A 375 0.61 -9.54 7.53
N ASN A 376 0.24 -10.22 6.43
CA ASN A 376 0.59 -11.60 6.18
C ASN A 376 1.14 -11.75 4.75
N GLY A 377 2.40 -12.11 4.64
CA GLY A 377 3.11 -12.35 3.38
C GLY A 377 3.49 -13.82 3.15
N SER A 378 2.98 -14.74 3.96
CA SER A 378 3.40 -16.16 3.94
C SER A 378 3.15 -16.87 2.61
N SER A 379 2.13 -16.47 1.86
CA SER A 379 1.78 -17.06 0.57
C SER A 379 2.75 -16.74 -0.57
N TYR A 380 3.74 -15.87 -0.35
CA TYR A 380 4.60 -15.37 -1.42
C TYR A 380 6.06 -15.73 -1.17
N THR A 381 6.70 -16.40 -2.14
CA THR A 381 8.11 -16.83 -2.03
C THR A 381 9.11 -15.72 -2.35
N TRP A 382 8.70 -14.67 -3.06
CA TRP A 382 9.56 -13.55 -3.44
C TRP A 382 9.35 -12.35 -2.53
N THR A 383 10.39 -11.56 -2.37
CA THR A 383 10.37 -10.39 -1.48
C THR A 383 9.71 -9.15 -2.07
N ILE A 384 9.18 -9.20 -3.32
CA ILE A 384 8.63 -8.04 -4.02
C ILE A 384 7.48 -7.40 -3.24
N LEU A 385 6.47 -8.20 -2.83
CA LEU A 385 5.34 -7.68 -2.07
C LEU A 385 5.77 -7.17 -0.71
N GLN A 386 6.53 -7.96 0.04
CA GLN A 386 6.96 -7.61 1.39
C GLN A 386 7.78 -6.31 1.42
N THR A 387 8.64 -6.10 0.43
CA THR A 387 9.41 -4.85 0.31
C THR A 387 8.53 -3.68 -0.13
N GLN A 388 7.51 -3.90 -0.97
CA GLN A 388 6.52 -2.87 -1.30
C GLN A 388 5.62 -2.53 -0.11
N GLN A 389 5.31 -3.48 0.79
CA GLN A 389 4.60 -3.21 2.04
C GLN A 389 5.42 -2.30 2.96
N ILE A 390 6.71 -2.57 3.15
CA ILE A 390 7.62 -1.67 3.88
C ILE A 390 7.63 -0.27 3.24
N ALA A 391 7.72 -0.20 1.91
CA ALA A 391 7.69 1.08 1.20
C ALA A 391 6.36 1.83 1.39
N ALA A 392 5.23 1.11 1.37
CA ALA A 392 3.92 1.69 1.64
C ALA A 392 3.82 2.18 3.09
N SER A 393 4.28 1.40 4.08
CA SER A 393 4.33 1.80 5.50
C SER A 393 5.19 3.05 5.70
N ARG A 394 6.34 3.18 5.00
CA ARG A 394 7.16 4.39 4.99
C ARG A 394 6.39 5.60 4.46
N LEU A 395 5.64 5.43 3.37
CA LEU A 395 4.80 6.49 2.83
C LEU A 395 3.68 6.87 3.80
N ARG A 396 3.06 5.91 4.49
CA ARG A 396 2.06 6.19 5.53
C ARG A 396 2.66 6.96 6.71
N ALA A 397 3.86 6.57 7.16
CA ALA A 397 4.57 7.27 8.22
C ALA A 397 4.77 8.76 7.85
N LEU A 398 5.29 9.03 6.67
CA LEU A 398 5.52 10.39 6.15
C LEU A 398 4.21 11.16 5.95
N GLU A 399 3.20 10.56 5.28
CA GLU A 399 1.92 11.20 4.99
C GLU A 399 1.17 11.63 6.24
N GLN A 400 1.24 10.82 7.28
CA GLN A 400 0.50 11.05 8.51
C GLN A 400 1.33 11.70 9.61
N GLY A 401 2.67 11.72 9.48
CA GLY A 401 3.59 12.18 10.52
C GLY A 401 3.47 11.32 11.77
N ARG A 402 3.40 10.00 11.62
CA ARG A 402 3.23 9.01 12.68
C ARG A 402 4.22 7.88 12.54
N ASP A 403 4.65 7.34 13.67
CA ASP A 403 5.40 6.08 13.67
C ASP A 403 4.48 4.94 13.24
N VAL A 404 5.02 3.99 12.47
CA VAL A 404 4.32 2.80 11.98
C VAL A 404 4.98 1.56 12.55
N VAL A 405 4.16 0.66 13.08
CA VAL A 405 4.57 -0.67 13.53
C VAL A 405 4.03 -1.68 12.52
N GLN A 406 4.90 -2.22 11.69
CA GLN A 406 4.56 -3.29 10.75
C GLN A 406 4.94 -4.64 11.34
N ILE A 407 4.00 -5.60 11.33
CA ILE A 407 4.20 -6.93 11.90
C ILE A 407 3.73 -7.97 10.88
N SER A 408 4.57 -8.99 10.64
CA SER A 408 4.28 -10.11 9.73
C SER A 408 4.60 -11.45 10.39
N PRO A 409 3.88 -12.53 10.07
CA PRO A 409 4.23 -13.86 10.61
C PRO A 409 5.56 -14.37 10.03
N THR A 410 5.80 -14.17 8.74
CA THR A 410 6.98 -14.71 8.03
C THR A 410 7.65 -13.70 7.11
N GLY A 411 7.00 -12.55 6.83
CA GLY A 411 7.54 -11.45 6.04
C GLY A 411 8.39 -10.49 6.87
N PHE A 412 8.57 -9.26 6.39
CA PHE A 412 9.29 -8.25 7.14
C PHE A 412 8.41 -7.61 8.21
N SER A 413 8.82 -7.72 9.46
CA SER A 413 8.36 -6.86 10.56
C SER A 413 9.35 -5.72 10.75
N ALA A 414 8.89 -4.54 11.15
CA ALA A 414 9.75 -3.38 11.37
C ALA A 414 9.03 -2.29 12.15
N PHE A 415 9.80 -1.45 12.81
CA PHE A 415 9.38 -0.14 13.28
C PHE A 415 9.82 0.91 12.26
N ILE A 416 8.95 1.84 11.94
CA ILE A 416 9.20 2.91 10.97
C ILE A 416 8.84 4.23 11.65
N ASP A 417 9.80 5.14 11.77
CA ASP A 417 9.51 6.43 12.41
C ASP A 417 8.71 7.38 11.49
N SER A 418 8.24 8.47 12.05
CA SER A 418 7.43 9.48 11.34
C SER A 418 8.17 10.18 10.19
N PHE A 419 9.49 9.98 10.07
CA PHE A 419 10.33 10.44 8.97
C PHE A 419 10.54 9.37 7.90
N GLY A 420 9.91 8.20 8.05
CA GLY A 420 9.98 7.09 7.11
C GLY A 420 11.28 6.28 7.20
N VAL A 421 12.06 6.43 8.27
CA VAL A 421 13.25 5.60 8.52
C VAL A 421 12.83 4.26 9.10
N VAL A 422 13.36 3.18 8.53
CA VAL A 422 13.08 1.80 8.95
C VAL A 422 14.08 1.39 10.02
N HIS A 423 13.58 0.95 11.14
CA HIS A 423 14.35 0.47 12.28
C HIS A 423 14.04 -1.00 12.54
N GLU A 424 15.05 -1.76 12.93
CA GLU A 424 14.93 -3.13 13.46
C GLU A 424 14.10 -4.05 12.57
N ARG A 425 14.33 -3.98 11.25
CA ARG A 425 13.66 -4.85 10.30
C ARG A 425 14.12 -6.30 10.48
N THR A 426 13.15 -7.20 10.69
CA THR A 426 13.40 -8.64 10.77
C THR A 426 13.83 -9.24 9.41
N SER A 427 14.32 -10.47 9.45
CA SER A 427 14.50 -11.30 8.26
C SER A 427 13.21 -12.06 7.92
N ILE A 428 13.11 -12.55 6.68
CA ILE A 428 12.02 -13.40 6.22
C ILE A 428 12.15 -14.77 6.85
N SER A 429 11.02 -15.41 7.20
CA SER A 429 10.93 -16.76 7.78
C SER A 429 11.55 -16.92 9.16
N GLU A 430 12.18 -15.91 9.70
CA GLU A 430 12.85 -15.95 11.00
C GLU A 430 11.84 -15.80 12.15
N GLN A 431 12.00 -16.61 13.21
CA GLN A 431 11.27 -16.40 14.45
C GLN A 431 11.98 -15.33 15.28
N GLN A 432 11.32 -14.18 15.50
CA GLN A 432 11.94 -13.05 16.16
C GLN A 432 10.93 -12.25 16.99
N VAL A 433 11.40 -11.78 18.13
CA VAL A 433 10.71 -10.74 18.93
C VAL A 433 11.53 -9.48 18.89
N VAL A 434 10.90 -8.37 18.57
CA VAL A 434 11.55 -7.06 18.51
C VAL A 434 10.86 -6.11 19.46
N GLU A 435 11.62 -5.41 20.27
CA GLU A 435 11.14 -4.45 21.26
C GLU A 435 11.67 -3.06 20.91
N ARG A 436 10.76 -2.07 20.93
CA ARG A 436 11.13 -0.68 20.66
C ARG A 436 10.16 0.30 21.31
N SER A 437 10.69 1.45 21.74
CA SER A 437 9.91 2.64 22.06
C SER A 437 9.60 3.41 20.79
N ILE A 438 8.32 3.67 20.52
CA ILE A 438 7.86 4.55 19.44
C ILE A 438 7.44 5.90 20.01
N GLN A 439 7.51 6.94 19.17
CA GLN A 439 7.11 8.29 19.56
C GLN A 439 5.64 8.52 19.24
N LEU A 440 4.82 8.78 20.27
CA LEU A 440 3.43 9.19 20.07
C LEU A 440 3.38 10.64 19.56
N ARG A 441 2.58 10.87 18.53
CA ARG A 441 2.48 12.18 17.88
C ARG A 441 1.03 12.61 17.69
N SER A 442 0.81 13.91 17.74
CA SER A 442 -0.50 14.57 17.52
C SER A 442 -0.40 15.58 16.37
N GLY A 443 -1.50 16.23 16.06
CA GLY A 443 -1.60 17.16 14.93
C GLY A 443 -1.78 16.43 13.59
N ARG A 444 -1.83 17.17 12.49
CA ARG A 444 -2.07 16.64 11.14
C ARG A 444 -1.15 17.29 10.12
N THR A 445 -0.61 16.51 9.20
CA THR A 445 0.08 17.02 8.02
C THR A 445 -0.92 17.73 7.09
N LEU A 446 -0.42 18.46 6.09
CA LEU A 446 -1.28 19.07 5.07
C LEU A 446 -2.07 17.99 4.31
N TYR A 447 -1.38 16.93 3.87
CA TYR A 447 -2.04 15.80 3.21
C TYR A 447 -3.08 15.12 4.10
N SER A 448 -2.75 14.84 5.36
CA SER A 448 -3.68 14.24 6.31
C SER A 448 -4.95 15.08 6.50
N SER A 449 -4.83 16.42 6.43
CA SER A 449 -5.97 17.34 6.55
C SER A 449 -6.84 17.41 5.30
N MET A 450 -6.23 17.38 4.11
CA MET A 450 -6.90 17.55 2.82
C MET A 450 -7.31 16.24 2.15
N GLY A 451 -6.56 15.17 2.40
CA GLY A 451 -6.73 13.88 1.72
C GLY A 451 -6.44 13.93 0.22
N ASN A 452 -6.86 12.90 -0.50
CA ASN A 452 -6.65 12.77 -1.95
C ASN A 452 -7.54 13.71 -2.80
N ALA A 453 -8.68 14.15 -2.26
CA ALA A 453 -9.72 14.83 -3.04
C ALA A 453 -9.20 16.09 -3.74
N VAL A 454 -8.43 16.93 -3.03
CA VAL A 454 -7.89 18.19 -3.56
C VAL A 454 -6.99 17.95 -4.78
N TYR A 455 -6.13 16.93 -4.72
CA TYR A 455 -5.22 16.57 -5.81
C TYR A 455 -5.95 15.97 -7.00
N ILE A 456 -6.97 15.15 -6.75
CA ILE A 456 -7.84 14.60 -7.79
C ILE A 456 -8.56 15.72 -8.52
N TRP A 457 -9.17 16.67 -7.80
CA TRP A 457 -9.84 17.82 -8.40
C TRP A 457 -8.88 18.71 -9.19
N ALA A 458 -7.67 18.94 -8.69
CA ALA A 458 -6.65 19.70 -9.43
C ALA A 458 -6.29 19.05 -10.76
N LEU A 459 -6.16 17.71 -10.79
CA LEU A 459 -5.91 16.96 -12.03
C LEU A 459 -7.10 16.99 -12.98
N LEU A 460 -8.34 16.86 -12.48
CA LEU A 460 -9.56 16.92 -13.29
C LEU A 460 -9.76 18.34 -13.89
N ILE A 461 -9.53 19.39 -13.12
CA ILE A 461 -9.59 20.78 -13.60
C ILE A 461 -8.52 21.02 -14.68
N SER A 462 -7.29 20.52 -14.45
CA SER A 462 -6.20 20.61 -15.42
C SER A 462 -6.53 19.87 -16.72
N PHE A 463 -7.13 18.70 -16.61
CA PHE A 463 -7.62 17.93 -17.77
C PHE A 463 -8.71 18.69 -18.55
N ALA A 464 -9.72 19.22 -17.85
CA ALA A 464 -10.80 20.00 -18.46
C ALA A 464 -10.27 21.26 -19.15
N TRP A 465 -9.26 21.92 -18.57
CA TRP A 465 -8.61 23.07 -19.19
C TRP A 465 -7.90 22.69 -20.51
N LEU A 466 -7.16 21.58 -20.54
CA LEU A 466 -6.52 21.08 -21.77
C LEU A 466 -7.55 20.74 -22.84
N ALA A 467 -8.65 20.08 -22.47
CA ALA A 467 -9.73 19.73 -23.39
C ALA A 467 -10.38 20.98 -24.02
N ARG A 468 -10.69 21.99 -23.20
CA ARG A 468 -11.24 23.29 -23.65
C ARG A 468 -10.26 24.00 -24.59
N ARG A 469 -8.98 24.03 -24.25
CA ARG A 469 -7.94 24.65 -25.08
C ARG A 469 -7.85 23.97 -26.44
N ARG A 470 -7.93 22.62 -26.51
CA ARG A 470 -7.95 21.86 -27.75
C ARG A 470 -9.18 22.16 -28.61
N ALA A 471 -10.36 22.19 -27.98
CA ALA A 471 -11.60 22.53 -28.68
C ALA A 471 -11.56 23.92 -29.34
N ARG A 472 -11.05 24.93 -28.63
CA ARG A 472 -10.87 26.27 -29.18
C ARG A 472 -9.88 26.30 -30.36
N ALA A 473 -8.78 25.58 -30.28
CA ALA A 473 -7.81 25.49 -31.36
C ALA A 473 -8.40 24.86 -32.64
N ASN A 474 -9.30 23.88 -32.49
CA ASN A 474 -10.01 23.29 -33.62
C ASN A 474 -11.00 24.25 -34.28
N LEU A 475 -11.69 25.09 -33.51
CA LEU A 475 -12.62 26.10 -34.02
C LEU A 475 -11.90 27.19 -34.83
N ILE A 476 -10.73 27.63 -34.36
CA ILE A 476 -9.91 28.67 -35.05
C ILE A 476 -9.26 28.10 -36.33
N GLY A 477 -8.92 26.83 -36.33
CA GLY A 477 -8.33 26.19 -37.55
C GLY A 477 -9.36 25.73 -38.58
N ALA A 478 -10.66 25.81 -38.27
CA ALA A 478 -11.76 25.49 -39.16
C ALA A 478 -12.40 26.77 -39.79
N SER A 479 -12.05 27.97 -39.32
CA SER A 479 -12.37 29.29 -39.89
C SER A 479 -11.24 29.78 -40.83
#